data_da0f2ae74596f1df2257a1aa62c5de08
#
_entry.id   da0f2ae74596f1df2257a1aa62c5de08
#
_cell.length_a   1.000
_cell.length_b   1.000
_cell.length_c   1.000
_cell.angle_alpha   90.00
_cell.angle_beta   90.00
_cell.angle_gamma   90.00
#
_symmetry.space_group_name_H-M   'P 1'
#
loop_
_entity.id
_entity.type
_entity.pdbx_description
1 polymer ?
#
loop_
_entity_poly.entity_id
_entity_poly.type
_entity_poly.pdbx_seq_one_letter_code
_entity_poly.pdbx_strand_id
1 'polypeptide(L)'
;MKKLIAVLSMLALFAVAGGARAQDKDKAPEKAAAEAKAEPAKAEARADAKAGEKKQAAAAPAQAAAPATPKCGDKGFDCNKGDIAWMMTSTAFVLLMTVPGLALFYAGMVRTKNALSTVMQSFSIFCVVAVLWVIYGYSVAFTAGNPFWGSFDKLFMLGEDPATAVAATFSKGQYLPDFVYCMFQLTFAAITVALIAGGYGERFKFSAMILFSILWFTFAYLPIAHMVWYWDGPDAYTTAKAGEEAAAHAGFLFQKGALDFAGGTVVHVNSGIAALVCALMLGKRNGYGKVAMAPHSVMMTAIGTGMLWMGWFGFNAGSALEATGAAGIAFFNTLFGTATAGLAWTLTEWMVKGKPSLLGICTGIVAGLVAITPAAGYVGPIGAFFTCAIAGIVCFFAVTKVKSWLGYDDSLDTFGVH
;
A
#
# COMPACT_ATOMS: atom_id res chain seq x y z
N MET A 1 8.22 7.28 28.11
CA MET A 1 9.30 7.01 27.15
C MET A 1 9.93 5.63 27.36
N LYS A 2 10.54 5.28 28.50
CA LYS A 2 11.18 3.97 28.71
C LYS A 2 10.27 2.75 28.44
N LYS A 3 8.99 2.79 28.86
CA LYS A 3 8.00 1.73 28.61
C LYS A 3 7.60 1.61 27.12
N LEU A 4 7.57 2.72 26.39
CA LEU A 4 7.27 2.73 24.96
C LEU A 4 8.39 2.13 24.13
N ILE A 5 9.66 2.45 24.48
CA ILE A 5 10.85 1.86 23.83
C ILE A 5 10.88 0.33 24.04
N ALA A 6 10.54 -0.15 25.24
CA ALA A 6 10.48 -1.58 25.54
C ALA A 6 9.42 -2.33 24.71
N VAL A 7 8.24 -1.71 24.50
CA VAL A 7 7.17 -2.29 23.66
C VAL A 7 7.54 -2.27 22.19
N LEU A 8 8.12 -1.19 21.69
CA LEU A 8 8.59 -1.09 20.30
C LEU A 8 9.72 -2.11 20.04
N SER A 9 10.62 -2.32 21.00
CA SER A 9 11.66 -3.34 20.92
C SER A 9 11.08 -4.76 20.95
N MET A 10 10.02 -4.99 21.71
CA MET A 10 9.35 -6.29 21.80
C MET A 10 8.55 -6.62 20.54
N LEU A 11 7.89 -5.63 19.94
CA LEU A 11 7.20 -5.76 18.66
C LEU A 11 8.17 -5.97 17.49
N ALA A 12 9.33 -5.29 17.50
CA ALA A 12 10.39 -5.51 16.52
C ALA A 12 11.00 -6.93 16.63
N LEU A 13 11.13 -7.47 17.84
CA LEU A 13 11.59 -8.84 18.08
C LEU A 13 10.60 -9.89 17.56
N PHE A 14 9.30 -9.65 17.68
CA PHE A 14 8.26 -10.54 17.13
C PHE A 14 8.22 -10.50 15.60
N ALA A 15 8.45 -9.35 14.97
CA ALA A 15 8.54 -9.22 13.51
C ALA A 15 9.78 -9.96 12.95
N VAL A 16 10.91 -9.91 13.64
CA VAL A 16 12.15 -10.61 13.25
C VAL A 16 12.05 -12.11 13.49
N ALA A 17 11.40 -12.56 14.56
CA ALA A 17 11.24 -13.98 14.87
C ALA A 17 10.24 -14.69 13.93
N GLY A 18 9.23 -13.97 13.41
CA GLY A 18 8.29 -14.48 12.40
C GLY A 18 8.92 -14.69 11.03
N GLY A 19 9.86 -13.83 10.63
CA GLY A 19 10.54 -13.90 9.33
C GLY A 19 11.55 -15.04 9.19
N ALA A 20 12.16 -15.48 10.30
CA ALA A 20 13.24 -16.47 10.27
C ALA A 20 12.78 -17.94 10.17
N ARG A 21 11.49 -18.23 10.30
CA ARG A 21 10.95 -19.60 10.26
C ARG A 21 10.17 -19.97 9.01
N ALA A 22 9.89 -19.01 8.13
CA ALA A 22 9.16 -19.22 6.88
C ALA A 22 10.08 -19.62 5.69
N GLN A 23 11.41 -19.57 5.84
CA GLN A 23 12.34 -19.80 4.74
C GLN A 23 12.85 -21.24 4.58
N ASP A 24 12.40 -22.22 5.38
CA ASP A 24 13.02 -23.57 5.33
C ASP A 24 12.09 -24.72 4.93
N LYS A 25 10.96 -24.47 4.26
CA LYS A 25 10.18 -25.57 3.64
C LYS A 25 9.23 -25.04 2.55
N ASP A 26 9.77 -24.62 1.42
CA ASP A 26 9.13 -24.85 0.12
C ASP A 26 10.11 -24.41 -0.97
N LYS A 27 10.94 -25.37 -1.38
CA LYS A 27 11.62 -25.31 -2.68
C LYS A 27 10.55 -25.46 -3.75
N ALA A 28 10.04 -24.37 -4.26
CA ALA A 28 9.41 -24.35 -5.57
C ALA A 28 10.50 -24.52 -6.65
N PRO A 29 10.20 -25.15 -7.80
CA PRO A 29 11.19 -25.83 -8.60
C PRO A 29 12.06 -24.87 -9.40
N GLU A 30 13.31 -24.82 -9.00
CA GLU A 30 14.45 -24.36 -9.78
C GLU A 30 14.72 -25.39 -10.90
N LYS A 31 13.83 -25.45 -11.90
CA LYS A 31 13.97 -26.34 -13.08
C LYS A 31 13.44 -25.73 -14.36
N ALA A 32 13.77 -24.46 -14.63
CA ALA A 32 13.54 -23.84 -15.93
C ALA A 32 14.70 -22.94 -16.43
N ALA A 33 15.87 -22.98 -15.79
CA ALA A 33 17.02 -22.18 -16.19
C ALA A 33 18.30 -23.00 -16.47
N ALA A 34 18.19 -24.28 -16.78
CA ALA A 34 19.34 -25.12 -17.02
C ALA A 34 19.14 -26.08 -18.21
N GLU A 35 18.71 -25.57 -19.36
CA GLU A 35 18.87 -26.29 -20.65
C GLU A 35 18.75 -25.29 -21.81
N ALA A 36 19.81 -24.56 -22.05
CA ALA A 36 20.16 -24.02 -23.38
C ALA A 36 21.67 -23.85 -23.46
N LYS A 37 22.37 -24.97 -23.50
CA LYS A 37 23.72 -25.00 -24.07
C LYS A 37 23.56 -25.06 -25.58
N ALA A 38 23.90 -23.99 -26.28
CA ALA A 38 24.14 -23.99 -27.70
C ALA A 38 25.63 -23.97 -27.98
N GLU A 39 26.05 -24.90 -28.79
CA GLU A 39 27.42 -25.05 -29.32
C GLU A 39 27.86 -23.85 -30.19
N PRO A 40 29.17 -23.61 -30.31
CA PRO A 40 29.69 -22.52 -31.09
C PRO A 40 29.91 -22.93 -32.56
N ALA A 41 29.32 -22.21 -33.50
CA ALA A 41 29.69 -22.30 -34.90
C ALA A 41 30.81 -21.29 -35.21
N LYS A 42 31.91 -21.83 -35.71
CA LYS A 42 33.03 -21.13 -36.36
C LYS A 42 32.56 -20.54 -37.70
N ALA A 43 32.96 -19.30 -37.97
CA ALA A 43 33.12 -18.84 -39.35
C ALA A 43 34.25 -17.81 -39.44
N GLU A 44 35.05 -18.05 -40.45
CA GLU A 44 36.37 -17.52 -40.76
C GLU A 44 36.36 -16.06 -41.21
N ALA A 45 37.54 -15.45 -41.00
CA ALA A 45 37.95 -14.16 -41.53
C ALA A 45 38.23 -14.19 -43.03
N ARG A 46 38.04 -13.08 -43.70
CA ARG A 46 38.98 -12.57 -44.67
C ARG A 46 38.81 -11.08 -44.96
N ALA A 47 39.96 -10.44 -44.98
CA ALA A 47 40.36 -9.10 -45.24
C ALA A 47 40.18 -8.63 -46.71
N ASP A 48 40.15 -7.33 -46.93
CA ASP A 48 41.05 -6.43 -47.70
C ASP A 48 40.25 -5.20 -48.14
N ALA A 49 40.65 -4.08 -47.80
CA ALA A 49 41.66 -3.10 -48.12
C ALA A 49 41.17 -1.91 -48.98
N LYS A 50 41.54 -0.75 -48.45
CA LYS A 50 41.96 0.51 -49.13
C LYS A 50 40.96 1.61 -49.51
N ALA A 51 41.07 2.67 -48.75
CA ALA A 51 41.50 4.04 -49.15
C ALA A 51 40.45 4.97 -49.80
N GLY A 52 40.24 6.10 -49.15
CA GLY A 52 39.54 7.28 -49.68
C GLY A 52 39.28 8.33 -48.62
N GLU A 53 40.32 9.08 -48.23
CA GLU A 53 40.16 10.31 -47.42
C GLU A 53 39.31 11.35 -48.15
N LYS A 54 38.19 11.78 -47.53
CA LYS A 54 37.64 13.12 -47.71
C LYS A 54 37.20 13.61 -46.33
N LYS A 55 37.93 14.60 -45.84
CA LYS A 55 37.53 15.44 -44.69
C LYS A 55 36.18 16.06 -45.01
N GLN A 56 35.19 15.68 -44.20
CA GLN A 56 33.93 16.42 -44.10
C GLN A 56 33.70 16.78 -42.65
N ALA A 57 33.29 18.02 -42.44
CA ALA A 57 33.16 18.67 -41.14
C ALA A 57 32.29 17.81 -40.16
N ALA A 58 32.79 17.72 -38.93
CA ALA A 58 32.11 17.06 -37.85
C ALA A 58 30.74 17.74 -37.57
N ALA A 59 29.67 17.10 -37.99
CA ALA A 59 28.34 17.36 -37.41
C ALA A 59 28.35 16.80 -36.01
N ALA A 60 27.82 17.56 -35.06
CA ALA A 60 27.62 17.14 -33.69
C ALA A 60 26.84 15.78 -33.67
N PRO A 61 27.17 14.84 -32.78
CA PRO A 61 26.47 13.59 -32.72
C PRO A 61 24.99 13.88 -32.47
N ALA A 62 24.11 13.44 -33.36
CA ALA A 62 22.70 13.43 -33.14
C ALA A 62 22.45 12.65 -31.83
N GLN A 63 21.86 13.32 -30.87
CA GLN A 63 21.37 12.69 -29.65
C GLN A 63 20.52 11.49 -30.07
N ALA A 64 20.93 10.29 -29.68
CA ALA A 64 20.14 9.09 -29.93
C ALA A 64 18.74 9.37 -29.40
N ALA A 65 17.73 9.28 -30.25
CA ALA A 65 16.34 9.39 -29.83
C ALA A 65 16.11 8.39 -28.68
N ALA A 66 15.59 8.88 -27.57
CA ALA A 66 15.19 8.03 -26.48
C ALA A 66 14.33 6.89 -27.04
N PRO A 67 14.51 5.64 -26.59
CA PRO A 67 13.72 4.53 -27.08
C PRO A 67 12.23 4.88 -26.95
N ALA A 68 11.47 4.68 -28.03
CA ALA A 68 10.06 5.00 -28.07
C ALA A 68 9.36 4.22 -26.93
N THR A 69 8.59 4.92 -26.10
CA THR A 69 7.77 4.32 -25.05
C THR A 69 6.83 3.28 -25.65
N PRO A 70 6.77 2.06 -25.10
CA PRO A 70 5.88 1.02 -25.60
C PRO A 70 4.41 1.46 -25.51
N LYS A 71 3.60 1.00 -26.46
CA LYS A 71 2.17 1.33 -26.56
C LYS A 71 1.33 0.09 -26.33
N CYS A 72 0.15 0.27 -25.71
CA CYS A 72 -0.83 -0.81 -25.64
C CYS A 72 -1.12 -1.39 -27.03
N GLY A 73 -0.90 -2.69 -27.23
CA GLY A 73 -1.07 -3.39 -28.51
C GLY A 73 0.20 -3.50 -29.37
N ASP A 74 1.32 -2.92 -28.97
CA ASP A 74 2.62 -3.17 -29.59
C ASP A 74 3.04 -4.62 -29.31
N LYS A 75 3.88 -5.20 -30.18
CA LYS A 75 4.39 -6.56 -30.01
C LYS A 75 5.16 -6.69 -28.68
N GLY A 76 4.65 -7.49 -27.77
CA GLY A 76 5.21 -7.68 -26.43
C GLY A 76 4.65 -6.71 -25.36
N PHE A 77 3.62 -5.90 -25.71
CA PHE A 77 2.96 -4.97 -24.82
C PHE A 77 1.44 -5.12 -24.94
N ASP A 78 0.86 -6.07 -24.22
CA ASP A 78 -0.58 -6.30 -24.21
C ASP A 78 -1.26 -5.54 -23.07
N CYS A 79 -2.40 -4.93 -23.37
CA CYS A 79 -3.27 -4.27 -22.39
C CYS A 79 -4.61 -4.99 -22.41
N ASN A 80 -4.78 -5.95 -21.51
CA ASN A 80 -5.98 -6.76 -21.43
C ASN A 80 -7.18 -5.93 -20.95
N LYS A 81 -8.29 -5.95 -21.70
CA LYS A 81 -9.52 -5.21 -21.34
C LYS A 81 -10.14 -5.70 -20.03
N GLY A 82 -9.98 -6.98 -19.68
CA GLY A 82 -10.41 -7.53 -18.40
C GLY A 82 -9.65 -6.93 -17.23
N ASP A 83 -8.33 -6.81 -17.36
CA ASP A 83 -7.46 -6.20 -16.34
C ASP A 83 -7.76 -4.71 -16.18
N ILE A 84 -7.94 -4.00 -17.29
CA ILE A 84 -8.33 -2.57 -17.26
C ILE A 84 -9.68 -2.39 -16.54
N ALA A 85 -10.69 -3.20 -16.89
CA ALA A 85 -12.01 -3.14 -16.26
C ALA A 85 -11.92 -3.50 -14.77
N TRP A 86 -11.12 -4.51 -14.40
CA TRP A 86 -10.87 -4.89 -13.02
C TRP A 86 -10.21 -3.76 -12.24
N MET A 87 -9.19 -3.12 -12.78
CA MET A 87 -8.47 -2.04 -12.12
C MET A 87 -9.32 -0.79 -11.94
N MET A 88 -10.15 -0.41 -12.93
CA MET A 88 -11.11 0.69 -12.79
C MET A 88 -12.17 0.39 -11.72
N THR A 89 -12.67 -0.84 -11.67
CA THR A 89 -13.61 -1.31 -10.65
C THR A 89 -12.95 -1.30 -9.27
N SER A 90 -11.72 -1.81 -9.16
CA SER A 90 -10.93 -1.81 -7.92
C SER A 90 -10.67 -0.40 -7.42
N THR A 91 -10.36 0.54 -8.30
CA THR A 91 -10.22 1.97 -7.96
C THR A 91 -11.49 2.54 -7.35
N ALA A 92 -12.65 2.25 -7.95
CA ALA A 92 -13.95 2.67 -7.41
C ALA A 92 -14.24 2.05 -6.03
N PHE A 93 -13.87 0.79 -5.82
CA PHE A 93 -14.00 0.12 -4.52
C PHE A 93 -13.11 0.76 -3.45
N VAL A 94 -11.87 1.11 -3.77
CA VAL A 94 -10.97 1.78 -2.80
C VAL A 94 -11.41 3.23 -2.54
N LEU A 95 -11.97 3.92 -3.53
CA LEU A 95 -12.64 5.20 -3.29
C LEU A 95 -13.79 5.03 -2.28
N LEU A 96 -14.64 4.01 -2.45
CA LEU A 96 -15.73 3.69 -1.52
C LEU A 96 -15.23 3.44 -0.09
N MET A 97 -14.02 2.86 0.08
CA MET A 97 -13.42 2.68 1.40
C MET A 97 -13.17 4.00 2.10
N THR A 98 -12.61 4.98 1.40
CA THR A 98 -12.24 6.27 2.00
C THR A 98 -13.46 7.16 2.13
N VAL A 99 -14.22 7.24 1.04
CA VAL A 99 -15.38 8.13 0.88
C VAL A 99 -16.54 7.29 0.34
N PRO A 100 -17.46 6.81 1.18
CA PRO A 100 -17.77 7.19 2.55
C PRO A 100 -17.34 6.22 3.66
N GLY A 101 -16.75 5.06 3.36
CA GLY A 101 -16.52 3.99 4.32
C GLY A 101 -15.81 4.44 5.60
N LEU A 102 -14.57 4.93 5.48
CA LEU A 102 -13.76 5.41 6.60
C LEU A 102 -14.40 6.63 7.28
N ALA A 103 -14.98 7.53 6.50
CA ALA A 103 -15.66 8.70 7.02
C ALA A 103 -16.80 8.33 7.96
N LEU A 104 -17.65 7.35 7.60
CA LEU A 104 -18.74 6.85 8.44
C LEU A 104 -18.23 6.03 9.61
N PHE A 105 -17.23 5.19 9.40
CA PHE A 105 -16.60 4.39 10.45
C PHE A 105 -16.07 5.29 11.56
N TYR A 106 -15.27 6.30 11.23
CA TYR A 106 -14.72 7.24 12.20
C TYR A 106 -15.79 8.17 12.80
N ALA A 107 -16.69 8.71 11.97
CA ALA A 107 -17.74 9.60 12.45
C ALA A 107 -18.67 8.92 13.46
N GLY A 108 -18.96 7.63 13.29
CA GLY A 108 -19.76 6.85 14.23
C GLY A 108 -19.08 6.67 15.59
N MET A 109 -17.74 6.60 15.64
CA MET A 109 -16.96 6.35 16.85
C MET A 109 -16.68 7.61 17.67
N VAL A 110 -16.65 8.80 17.07
CA VAL A 110 -16.46 10.06 17.82
C VAL A 110 -17.74 10.48 18.54
N ARG A 111 -17.62 11.47 19.46
CA ARG A 111 -18.80 12.07 20.10
C ARG A 111 -19.63 12.85 19.07
N THR A 112 -20.96 12.89 19.25
CA THR A 112 -21.94 13.51 18.32
C THR A 112 -21.51 14.88 17.79
N LYS A 113 -21.00 15.75 18.66
CA LYS A 113 -20.57 17.12 18.29
C LYS A 113 -19.40 17.17 17.30
N ASN A 114 -18.67 16.07 17.13
CA ASN A 114 -17.51 15.98 16.28
C ASN A 114 -17.76 15.15 14.99
N ALA A 115 -18.94 14.54 14.86
CA ALA A 115 -19.23 13.63 13.74
C ALA A 115 -19.07 14.30 12.39
N LEU A 116 -19.72 15.45 12.16
CA LEU A 116 -19.63 16.20 10.90
C LEU A 116 -18.20 16.70 10.62
N SER A 117 -17.49 17.16 11.67
CA SER A 117 -16.09 17.57 11.54
C SER A 117 -15.20 16.41 11.10
N THR A 118 -15.44 15.19 11.61
CA THR A 118 -14.67 13.99 11.23
C THR A 118 -14.93 13.59 9.78
N VAL A 119 -16.20 13.63 9.34
CA VAL A 119 -16.54 13.41 7.92
C VAL A 119 -15.85 14.44 7.03
N MET A 120 -15.92 15.74 7.40
CA MET A 120 -15.29 16.82 6.66
C MET A 120 -13.76 16.64 6.56
N GLN A 121 -13.11 16.16 7.63
CA GLN A 121 -11.68 15.86 7.61
C GLN A 121 -11.36 14.77 6.59
N SER A 122 -12.07 13.65 6.59
CA SER A 122 -11.84 12.54 5.66
C SER A 122 -12.00 12.97 4.20
N PHE A 123 -13.08 13.71 3.88
CA PHE A 123 -13.31 14.22 2.52
C PHE A 123 -12.25 15.25 2.10
N SER A 124 -11.90 16.17 2.98
CA SER A 124 -10.91 17.20 2.66
C SER A 124 -9.52 16.61 2.45
N ILE A 125 -9.12 15.63 3.27
CA ILE A 125 -7.85 14.92 3.09
C ILE A 125 -7.84 14.22 1.73
N PHE A 126 -8.91 13.50 1.38
CA PHE A 126 -9.01 12.84 0.08
C PHE A 126 -8.80 13.84 -1.07
N CYS A 127 -9.53 14.96 -1.06
CA CYS A 127 -9.43 15.97 -2.11
C CYS A 127 -8.04 16.59 -2.20
N VAL A 128 -7.43 16.92 -1.07
CA VAL A 128 -6.07 17.50 -1.03
C VAL A 128 -5.06 16.53 -1.60
N VAL A 129 -5.07 15.28 -1.13
CA VAL A 129 -4.12 14.26 -1.59
C VAL A 129 -4.34 13.94 -3.06
N ALA A 130 -5.60 13.83 -3.52
CA ALA A 130 -5.91 13.57 -4.92
C ALA A 130 -5.33 14.64 -5.85
N VAL A 131 -5.46 15.91 -5.49
CA VAL A 131 -4.87 17.02 -6.26
C VAL A 131 -3.34 16.96 -6.26
N LEU A 132 -2.73 16.80 -5.09
CA LEU A 132 -1.27 16.74 -4.96
C LEU A 132 -0.68 15.50 -5.65
N TRP A 133 -1.43 14.40 -5.67
CA TRP A 133 -1.03 13.17 -6.35
C TRP A 133 -0.84 13.39 -7.85
N VAL A 134 -1.79 14.03 -8.51
CA VAL A 134 -1.69 14.32 -9.94
C VAL A 134 -0.64 15.41 -10.21
N ILE A 135 -0.51 16.41 -9.33
CA ILE A 135 0.48 17.48 -9.51
C ILE A 135 1.90 16.91 -9.50
N TYR A 136 2.28 16.14 -8.47
CA TYR A 136 3.65 15.62 -8.31
C TYR A 136 3.75 14.25 -7.64
N GLY A 137 2.74 13.82 -6.89
CA GLY A 137 2.84 12.66 -6.03
C GLY A 137 3.08 11.37 -6.81
N TYR A 138 2.35 11.17 -7.91
CA TYR A 138 2.54 10.03 -8.78
C TYR A 138 3.95 9.97 -9.37
N SER A 139 4.43 11.11 -9.86
CA SER A 139 5.78 11.21 -10.40
C SER A 139 6.82 10.79 -9.37
N VAL A 140 6.76 11.37 -8.16
CA VAL A 140 7.72 11.08 -7.08
C VAL A 140 7.65 9.64 -6.59
N ALA A 141 6.48 9.02 -6.58
CA ALA A 141 6.32 7.65 -6.08
C ALA A 141 6.68 6.59 -7.13
N PHE A 142 6.41 6.82 -8.43
CA PHE A 142 6.42 5.79 -9.46
C PHE A 142 7.20 6.15 -10.72
N THR A 143 8.23 6.97 -10.61
CA THR A 143 9.23 7.17 -11.67
C THR A 143 10.62 6.79 -11.19
N ALA A 144 11.53 6.54 -12.13
CA ALA A 144 12.93 6.31 -11.82
C ALA A 144 13.56 7.54 -11.13
N GLY A 145 14.46 7.27 -10.20
CA GLY A 145 15.14 8.30 -9.45
C GLY A 145 16.29 7.69 -8.63
N ASN A 146 16.21 7.84 -7.33
CA ASN A 146 17.10 7.14 -6.40
C ASN A 146 16.29 6.15 -5.53
N PRO A 147 16.90 5.26 -4.74
CA PRO A 147 16.16 4.27 -3.97
C PRO A 147 15.14 4.81 -2.94
N PHE A 148 15.13 6.10 -2.67
CA PHE A 148 14.25 6.75 -1.68
C PHE A 148 13.21 7.68 -2.31
N TRP A 149 13.42 8.13 -3.56
CA TRP A 149 12.62 9.19 -4.17
C TRP A 149 12.73 9.15 -5.69
N GLY A 150 11.58 9.17 -6.39
CA GLY A 150 11.49 9.24 -7.84
C GLY A 150 11.81 10.63 -8.41
N SER A 151 11.56 10.81 -9.69
CA SER A 151 11.78 12.07 -10.41
C SER A 151 10.50 12.92 -10.49
N PHE A 152 10.57 14.02 -11.24
CA PHE A 152 9.45 14.88 -11.59
C PHE A 152 9.01 14.75 -13.06
N ASP A 153 9.35 13.64 -13.73
CA ASP A 153 9.13 13.46 -15.18
C ASP A 153 7.64 13.35 -15.56
N LYS A 154 6.77 12.96 -14.60
CA LYS A 154 5.32 12.81 -14.81
C LYS A 154 4.49 13.86 -14.06
N LEU A 155 5.02 15.08 -13.86
CA LEU A 155 4.25 16.17 -13.24
C LEU A 155 2.95 16.44 -14.04
N PHE A 156 1.80 16.48 -13.36
CA PHE A 156 0.46 16.64 -13.95
C PHE A 156 0.14 15.60 -15.04
N MET A 157 0.87 14.48 -15.11
CA MET A 157 0.80 13.53 -16.24
C MET A 157 1.07 14.21 -17.60
N LEU A 158 1.85 15.30 -17.60
CA LEU A 158 2.19 16.04 -18.82
C LEU A 158 3.08 15.19 -19.73
N GLY A 159 2.73 15.13 -21.01
CA GLY A 159 3.46 14.32 -21.99
C GLY A 159 3.02 12.86 -22.05
N GLU A 160 2.21 12.39 -21.10
CA GLU A 160 1.64 11.05 -21.13
C GLU A 160 0.42 11.02 -22.08
N ASP A 161 0.50 10.22 -23.13
CA ASP A 161 -0.63 10.01 -24.02
C ASP A 161 -1.57 8.94 -23.44
N PRO A 162 -2.85 9.23 -23.15
CA PRO A 162 -3.77 8.25 -22.57
C PRO A 162 -3.94 6.96 -23.37
N ALA A 163 -3.67 6.99 -24.67
CA ALA A 163 -3.78 5.83 -25.54
C ALA A 163 -2.51 4.96 -25.56
N THR A 164 -1.37 5.49 -25.12
CA THR A 164 -0.08 4.85 -25.33
C THR A 164 0.78 4.74 -24.07
N ALA A 165 0.60 5.62 -23.08
CA ALA A 165 1.34 5.54 -21.83
C ALA A 165 0.91 4.31 -21.03
N VAL A 166 1.87 3.50 -20.57
CA VAL A 166 1.63 2.23 -19.89
C VAL A 166 2.43 2.10 -18.60
N ALA A 167 1.86 1.39 -17.64
CA ALA A 167 2.50 0.92 -16.42
C ALA A 167 2.63 -0.61 -16.46
N ALA A 168 3.74 -1.15 -16.00
CA ALA A 168 3.96 -2.59 -15.92
C ALA A 168 3.05 -3.25 -14.88
N THR A 169 2.64 -4.48 -15.16
CA THR A 169 2.02 -5.38 -14.19
C THR A 169 3.06 -6.36 -13.63
N PHE A 170 2.62 -7.43 -12.96
CA PHE A 170 3.53 -8.48 -12.48
C PHE A 170 3.83 -9.56 -13.52
N SER A 171 3.12 -9.59 -14.64
CA SER A 171 3.34 -10.55 -15.73
C SER A 171 4.11 -9.93 -16.88
N LYS A 172 5.09 -10.65 -17.42
CA LYS A 172 5.87 -10.20 -18.57
C LYS A 172 4.97 -9.91 -19.77
N GLY A 173 5.22 -8.78 -20.42
CA GLY A 173 4.46 -8.35 -21.60
C GLY A 173 3.03 -7.88 -21.30
N GLN A 174 2.60 -7.84 -20.03
CA GLN A 174 1.29 -7.34 -19.63
C GLN A 174 1.41 -5.94 -19.02
N TYR A 175 0.55 -5.05 -19.46
CA TYR A 175 0.57 -3.64 -19.07
C TYR A 175 -0.84 -3.10 -18.80
N LEU A 176 -0.89 -2.04 -18.03
CA LEU A 176 -2.09 -1.23 -17.81
C LEU A 176 -1.88 0.16 -18.42
N PRO A 177 -2.94 0.83 -18.90
CA PRO A 177 -2.86 2.26 -19.16
C PRO A 177 -2.38 3.02 -17.91
N ASP A 178 -1.38 3.87 -18.07
CA ASP A 178 -0.72 4.55 -16.94
C ASP A 178 -1.71 5.41 -16.12
N PHE A 179 -2.70 6.01 -16.78
CA PHE A 179 -3.78 6.73 -16.10
C PHE A 179 -4.63 5.84 -15.18
N VAL A 180 -4.86 4.57 -15.55
CA VAL A 180 -5.60 3.62 -14.71
C VAL A 180 -4.76 3.24 -13.47
N TYR A 181 -3.48 2.97 -13.66
CA TYR A 181 -2.55 2.69 -12.56
C TYR A 181 -2.40 3.89 -11.63
N CYS A 182 -2.22 5.09 -12.19
CA CYS A 182 -2.13 6.35 -11.45
C CYS A 182 -3.36 6.56 -10.55
N MET A 183 -4.59 6.38 -11.06
CA MET A 183 -5.81 6.53 -10.27
C MET A 183 -5.97 5.47 -9.19
N PHE A 184 -5.58 4.24 -9.46
CA PHE A 184 -5.57 3.18 -8.45
C PHE A 184 -4.65 3.55 -7.28
N GLN A 185 -3.41 3.93 -7.56
CA GLN A 185 -2.42 4.30 -6.55
C GLN A 185 -2.78 5.59 -5.79
N LEU A 186 -3.49 6.53 -6.43
CA LEU A 186 -4.05 7.72 -5.77
C LEU A 186 -4.92 7.35 -4.58
N THR A 187 -5.76 6.33 -4.74
CA THR A 187 -6.70 5.92 -3.68
C THR A 187 -5.97 5.40 -2.43
N PHE A 188 -4.82 4.74 -2.61
CA PHE A 188 -3.95 4.30 -1.51
C PHE A 188 -3.28 5.47 -0.79
N ALA A 189 -2.79 6.46 -1.54
CA ALA A 189 -2.24 7.67 -0.97
C ALA A 189 -3.26 8.42 -0.11
N ALA A 190 -4.46 8.59 -0.64
CA ALA A 190 -5.52 9.33 0.02
C ALA A 190 -6.01 8.64 1.31
N ILE A 191 -6.25 7.32 1.26
CA ILE A 191 -6.69 6.59 2.46
C ILE A 191 -5.61 6.56 3.54
N THR A 192 -4.34 6.45 3.17
CA THR A 192 -3.23 6.41 4.14
C THR A 192 -3.18 7.66 4.99
N VAL A 193 -3.27 8.84 4.36
CA VAL A 193 -3.32 10.12 5.09
C VAL A 193 -4.60 10.24 5.91
N ALA A 194 -5.74 9.78 5.38
CA ALA A 194 -7.03 9.84 6.08
C ALA A 194 -7.07 8.93 7.33
N LEU A 195 -6.39 7.78 7.32
CA LEU A 195 -6.30 6.89 8.48
C LEU A 195 -5.69 7.57 9.70
N ILE A 196 -4.71 8.46 9.52
CA ILE A 196 -4.04 9.16 10.63
C ILE A 196 -5.04 9.99 11.45
N ALA A 197 -6.14 10.44 10.83
CA ALA A 197 -7.17 11.24 11.50
C ALA A 197 -7.78 10.52 12.71
N GLY A 198 -7.79 9.21 12.74
CA GLY A 198 -8.23 8.44 13.88
C GLY A 198 -7.39 8.66 15.15
N GLY A 199 -6.09 8.88 15.02
CA GLY A 199 -5.18 9.14 16.13
C GLY A 199 -5.36 10.50 16.78
N TYR A 200 -5.72 11.52 16.01
CA TYR A 200 -5.89 12.90 16.49
C TYR A 200 -7.35 13.36 16.55
N GLY A 201 -8.31 12.50 16.33
CA GLY A 201 -9.73 12.82 16.31
C GLY A 201 -10.15 13.69 17.49
N GLU A 202 -11.11 14.62 17.24
CA GLU A 202 -11.72 15.53 18.21
C GLU A 202 -10.83 16.66 18.76
N ARG A 203 -9.55 16.80 18.35
CA ARG A 203 -8.64 17.82 18.94
C ARG A 203 -7.69 18.51 17.98
N PHE A 204 -7.77 18.23 16.69
CA PHE A 204 -6.90 18.85 15.69
C PHE A 204 -7.65 19.97 14.96
N LYS A 205 -7.04 21.15 14.85
CA LYS A 205 -7.61 22.27 14.08
C LYS A 205 -7.63 21.92 12.60
N PHE A 206 -8.71 22.25 11.89
CA PHE A 206 -8.88 21.92 10.47
C PHE A 206 -7.75 22.44 9.59
N SER A 207 -7.33 23.72 9.74
CA SER A 207 -6.21 24.29 8.96
C SER A 207 -4.88 23.60 9.24
N ALA A 208 -4.62 23.23 10.50
CA ALA A 208 -3.41 22.48 10.86
C ALA A 208 -3.44 21.06 10.29
N MET A 209 -4.61 20.42 10.25
CA MET A 209 -4.81 19.11 9.63
C MET A 209 -4.51 19.16 8.12
N ILE A 210 -4.99 20.18 7.41
CA ILE A 210 -4.68 20.35 5.97
C ILE A 210 -3.18 20.50 5.76
N LEU A 211 -2.52 21.39 6.50
CA LEU A 211 -1.06 21.58 6.40
C LEU A 211 -0.29 20.31 6.74
N PHE A 212 -0.67 19.63 7.83
CA PHE A 212 -0.09 18.34 8.21
C PHE A 212 -0.25 17.30 7.10
N SER A 213 -1.44 17.20 6.50
CA SER A 213 -1.71 16.24 5.42
C SER A 213 -0.82 16.48 4.21
N ILE A 214 -0.61 17.74 3.81
CA ILE A 214 0.28 18.11 2.70
C ILE A 214 1.72 17.71 3.01
N LEU A 215 2.23 18.11 4.17
CA LEU A 215 3.62 17.85 4.57
C LEU A 215 3.88 16.36 4.79
N TRP A 216 2.97 15.66 5.48
CA TRP A 216 3.14 14.24 5.76
C TRP A 216 3.01 13.38 4.49
N PHE A 217 2.05 13.71 3.61
CA PHE A 217 1.95 13.09 2.29
C PHE A 217 3.27 13.24 1.52
N THR A 218 3.81 14.45 1.46
CA THR A 218 5.02 14.76 0.68
C THR A 218 6.27 14.09 1.26
N PHE A 219 6.50 14.22 2.57
CA PHE A 219 7.77 13.84 3.18
C PHE A 219 7.78 12.48 3.90
N ALA A 220 6.62 11.84 4.07
CA ALA A 220 6.53 10.51 4.64
C ALA A 220 5.91 9.50 3.67
N TYR A 221 4.72 9.77 3.15
CA TYR A 221 4.03 8.83 2.29
C TYR A 221 4.79 8.56 0.99
N LEU A 222 5.13 9.60 0.24
CA LEU A 222 5.77 9.45 -1.08
C LEU A 222 7.10 8.69 -1.02
N PRO A 223 8.03 9.03 -0.10
CA PRO A 223 9.27 8.25 0.02
C PRO A 223 9.02 6.79 0.39
N ILE A 224 8.09 6.51 1.32
CA ILE A 224 7.80 5.13 1.74
C ILE A 224 7.16 4.35 0.59
N ALA A 225 6.22 4.93 -0.15
CA ALA A 225 5.61 4.32 -1.32
C ALA A 225 6.65 3.98 -2.38
N HIS A 226 7.55 4.92 -2.69
CA HIS A 226 8.66 4.70 -3.62
C HIS A 226 9.61 3.60 -3.11
N MET A 227 10.04 3.68 -1.88
CA MET A 227 10.97 2.69 -1.29
C MET A 227 10.44 1.26 -1.33
N VAL A 228 9.11 1.06 -1.19
CA VAL A 228 8.51 -0.27 -1.06
C VAL A 228 8.01 -0.80 -2.40
N TRP A 229 7.43 0.06 -3.24
CA TRP A 229 6.66 -0.37 -4.40
C TRP A 229 7.28 0.00 -5.76
N TYR A 230 8.30 0.89 -5.80
CA TYR A 230 8.89 1.24 -7.09
C TYR A 230 9.87 0.17 -7.57
N TRP A 231 9.66 -0.30 -8.80
CA TRP A 231 10.54 -1.16 -9.59
C TRP A 231 10.17 -1.04 -11.08
N ASP A 232 11.09 -1.43 -11.97
CA ASP A 232 10.94 -1.21 -13.40
C ASP A 232 10.04 -2.26 -14.11
N GLY A 233 9.33 -3.11 -13.37
CA GLY A 233 8.48 -4.17 -13.91
C GLY A 233 9.27 -5.42 -14.33
N PRO A 234 8.56 -6.55 -14.63
CA PRO A 234 9.21 -7.84 -14.88
C PRO A 234 9.99 -7.88 -16.19
N ASP A 235 9.67 -7.02 -17.15
CA ASP A 235 10.35 -6.98 -18.45
C ASP A 235 11.72 -6.31 -18.39
N ALA A 236 12.03 -5.56 -17.34
CA ALA A 236 13.37 -5.03 -17.10
C ALA A 236 14.37 -6.12 -16.66
N TYR A 237 13.90 -7.27 -16.18
CA TYR A 237 14.73 -8.38 -15.67
C TYR A 237 14.92 -9.49 -16.72
N THR A 238 15.35 -9.12 -17.93
CA THR A 238 15.49 -10.05 -19.07
C THR A 238 16.80 -10.82 -19.08
N THR A 239 17.88 -10.21 -18.55
CA THR A 239 19.21 -10.82 -18.40
C THR A 239 19.75 -10.51 -17.01
N ALA A 240 20.79 -11.23 -16.57
CA ALA A 240 21.42 -10.94 -15.26
C ALA A 240 21.88 -9.49 -15.15
N LYS A 241 22.56 -8.97 -16.18
CA LYS A 241 23.03 -7.58 -16.21
C LYS A 241 21.89 -6.56 -16.18
N ALA A 242 20.86 -6.75 -17.03
CA ALA A 242 19.69 -5.87 -17.05
C ALA A 242 18.94 -5.91 -15.68
N GLY A 243 18.87 -7.09 -15.05
CA GLY A 243 18.28 -7.24 -13.73
C GLY A 243 19.07 -6.54 -12.62
N GLU A 244 20.41 -6.53 -12.68
CA GLU A 244 21.25 -5.76 -11.76
C GLU A 244 21.04 -4.24 -11.94
N GLU A 245 20.97 -3.77 -13.18
CA GLU A 245 20.71 -2.37 -13.50
C GLU A 245 19.31 -1.94 -13.02
N ALA A 246 18.27 -2.73 -13.32
CA ALA A 246 16.90 -2.47 -12.87
C ALA A 246 16.79 -2.51 -11.33
N ALA A 247 17.44 -3.47 -10.68
CA ALA A 247 17.47 -3.57 -9.22
C ALA A 247 18.13 -2.35 -8.55
N ALA A 248 19.13 -1.74 -9.18
CA ALA A 248 19.79 -0.55 -8.65
C ALA A 248 18.86 0.68 -8.62
N HIS A 249 17.86 0.74 -9.50
CA HIS A 249 16.86 1.82 -9.54
C HIS A 249 15.63 1.55 -8.68
N ALA A 250 15.38 0.30 -8.29
CA ALA A 250 14.23 -0.06 -7.46
C ALA A 250 14.28 0.59 -6.09
N GLY A 251 13.14 0.69 -5.43
CA GLY A 251 13.00 1.28 -4.10
C GLY A 251 13.85 0.58 -3.04
N PHE A 252 14.35 1.33 -2.07
CA PHE A 252 15.29 0.84 -1.03
C PHE A 252 14.78 -0.40 -0.28
N LEU A 253 13.51 -0.41 0.13
CA LEU A 253 12.92 -1.55 0.86
C LEU A 253 12.63 -2.71 -0.08
N PHE A 254 12.24 -2.44 -1.32
CA PHE A 254 12.11 -3.46 -2.36
C PHE A 254 13.42 -4.20 -2.59
N GLN A 255 14.56 -3.48 -2.72
CA GLN A 255 15.89 -4.07 -2.83
C GLN A 255 16.27 -4.95 -1.63
N LYS A 256 15.70 -4.69 -0.44
CA LYS A 256 15.91 -5.50 0.78
C LYS A 256 14.98 -6.71 0.87
N GLY A 257 14.14 -6.94 -0.15
CA GLY A 257 13.20 -8.05 -0.18
C GLY A 257 11.95 -7.84 0.67
N ALA A 258 11.58 -6.59 0.96
CA ALA A 258 10.31 -6.30 1.64
C ALA A 258 9.14 -6.78 0.79
N LEU A 259 8.26 -7.57 1.40
CA LEU A 259 7.03 -8.04 0.77
C LEU A 259 5.86 -7.22 1.31
N ASP A 260 5.23 -6.44 0.44
CA ASP A 260 4.06 -5.65 0.77
C ASP A 260 3.07 -5.69 -0.41
N PHE A 261 2.17 -6.68 -0.38
CA PHE A 261 1.27 -6.95 -1.51
C PHE A 261 0.33 -5.78 -1.80
N ALA A 262 -0.26 -5.22 -0.76
CA ALA A 262 -1.30 -4.20 -0.92
C ALA A 262 -1.21 -3.03 0.10
N GLY A 263 -0.09 -2.81 0.76
CA GLY A 263 0.10 -1.63 1.61
C GLY A 263 0.17 -1.90 3.11
N GLY A 264 0.57 -3.11 3.53
CA GLY A 264 0.81 -3.37 4.95
C GLY A 264 1.83 -2.43 5.55
N THR A 265 2.91 -2.15 4.83
CA THR A 265 3.94 -1.18 5.22
C THR A 265 3.57 0.24 4.79
N VAL A 266 3.27 0.41 3.49
CA VAL A 266 3.04 1.73 2.88
C VAL A 266 1.83 2.43 3.47
N VAL A 267 0.76 1.70 3.75
CA VAL A 267 -0.51 2.27 4.27
C VAL A 267 -0.61 2.08 5.78
N HIS A 268 -0.59 0.82 6.26
CA HIS A 268 -1.01 0.52 7.64
C HIS A 268 0.05 0.84 8.67
N VAL A 269 1.27 0.30 8.58
CA VAL A 269 2.35 0.63 9.52
C VAL A 269 2.65 2.13 9.49
N ASN A 270 2.69 2.72 8.30
CA ASN A 270 2.99 4.12 8.10
C ASN A 270 1.93 5.04 8.76
N SER A 271 0.64 4.80 8.50
CA SER A 271 -0.44 5.58 9.12
C SER A 271 -0.60 5.30 10.62
N GLY A 272 -0.44 4.04 11.05
CA GLY A 272 -0.55 3.65 12.45
C GLY A 272 0.49 4.33 13.34
N ILE A 273 1.77 4.32 12.92
CA ILE A 273 2.83 5.01 13.68
C ILE A 273 2.65 6.54 13.66
N ALA A 274 2.21 7.11 12.53
CA ALA A 274 1.90 8.53 12.44
C ALA A 274 0.75 8.92 13.38
N ALA A 275 -0.30 8.10 13.47
CA ALA A 275 -1.40 8.29 14.42
C ALA A 275 -0.92 8.28 15.88
N LEU A 276 -0.03 7.35 16.24
CA LEU A 276 0.58 7.31 17.56
C LEU A 276 1.39 8.57 17.86
N VAL A 277 2.25 9.00 16.93
CA VAL A 277 3.05 10.23 17.10
C VAL A 277 2.14 11.44 17.26
N CYS A 278 1.11 11.58 16.43
CA CYS A 278 0.12 12.65 16.55
C CYS A 278 -0.59 12.60 17.92
N ALA A 279 -0.99 11.42 18.40
CA ALA A 279 -1.64 11.25 19.68
C ALA A 279 -0.73 11.67 20.85
N LEU A 280 0.56 11.36 20.77
CA LEU A 280 1.55 11.76 21.78
C LEU A 280 1.85 13.26 21.75
N MET A 281 1.99 13.85 20.56
CA MET A 281 2.31 15.26 20.37
C MET A 281 1.16 16.19 20.79
N LEU A 282 -0.07 15.84 20.44
CA LEU A 282 -1.27 16.63 20.77
C LEU A 282 -1.73 16.40 22.21
N GLY A 283 -1.27 15.34 22.85
CA GLY A 283 -1.66 15.01 24.22
C GLY A 283 -3.10 14.46 24.32
N LYS A 284 -3.62 14.43 25.53
CA LYS A 284 -4.92 13.84 25.85
C LYS A 284 -6.08 14.80 25.56
N ARG A 285 -7.21 14.26 25.08
CA ARG A 285 -8.46 15.02 24.92
C ARG A 285 -8.95 15.54 26.28
N ASN A 286 -9.59 16.70 26.27
CA ASN A 286 -10.21 17.24 27.46
C ASN A 286 -11.22 16.26 28.05
N GLY A 287 -11.00 15.84 29.32
CA GLY A 287 -11.82 14.86 30.02
C GLY A 287 -11.39 13.39 29.78
N TYR A 288 -10.29 13.10 29.05
CA TYR A 288 -9.80 11.75 28.89
C TYR A 288 -9.57 11.04 30.23
N GLY A 289 -10.14 9.85 30.39
CA GLY A 289 -10.09 9.06 31.62
C GLY A 289 -10.98 9.59 32.78
N LYS A 290 -11.68 10.72 32.57
CA LYS A 290 -12.60 11.31 33.58
C LYS A 290 -14.05 11.36 33.10
N VAL A 291 -14.27 11.50 31.80
CA VAL A 291 -15.60 11.58 31.15
C VAL A 291 -15.70 10.46 30.12
N ALA A 292 -16.84 9.79 30.06
CA ALA A 292 -17.12 8.79 29.06
C ALA A 292 -17.08 9.42 27.64
N MET A 293 -16.30 8.84 26.75
CA MET A 293 -16.17 9.27 25.34
C MET A 293 -16.75 8.18 24.43
N ALA A 294 -17.99 7.77 24.72
CA ALA A 294 -18.65 6.70 23.99
C ALA A 294 -18.92 7.09 22.53
N PRO A 295 -18.82 6.13 21.58
CA PRO A 295 -19.28 6.31 20.22
C PRO A 295 -20.73 6.79 20.18
N HIS A 296 -21.03 7.80 19.36
CA HIS A 296 -22.41 8.30 19.30
C HIS A 296 -23.32 7.43 18.42
N SER A 297 -22.78 6.70 17.46
CA SER A 297 -23.55 5.87 16.53
C SER A 297 -22.78 4.63 16.08
N VAL A 298 -22.89 3.57 16.88
CA VAL A 298 -22.29 2.26 16.50
C VAL A 298 -22.90 1.70 15.21
N MET A 299 -24.17 2.07 14.89
CA MET A 299 -24.79 1.72 13.62
C MET A 299 -24.05 2.35 12.43
N MET A 300 -23.68 3.64 12.52
CA MET A 300 -22.88 4.32 11.50
C MET A 300 -21.50 3.67 11.35
N THR A 301 -20.87 3.32 12.48
CA THR A 301 -19.60 2.56 12.50
C THR A 301 -19.77 1.20 11.78
N ALA A 302 -20.85 0.47 12.04
CA ALA A 302 -21.10 -0.82 11.39
C ALA A 302 -21.33 -0.69 9.87
N ILE A 303 -22.05 0.33 9.43
CA ILE A 303 -22.22 0.64 7.99
C ILE A 303 -20.86 0.96 7.37
N GLY A 304 -20.07 1.83 7.99
CA GLY A 304 -18.70 2.15 7.56
C GLY A 304 -17.81 0.92 7.49
N THR A 305 -17.89 0.00 8.47
CA THR A 305 -17.18 -1.29 8.46
C THR A 305 -17.56 -2.13 7.24
N GLY A 306 -18.84 -2.23 6.90
CA GLY A 306 -19.29 -2.96 5.71
C GLY A 306 -18.76 -2.36 4.42
N MET A 307 -18.73 -1.03 4.31
CA MET A 307 -18.16 -0.32 3.15
C MET A 307 -16.64 -0.48 3.06
N LEU A 308 -15.93 -0.45 4.19
CA LEU A 308 -14.51 -0.76 4.26
C LEU A 308 -14.24 -2.18 3.78
N TRP A 309 -15.00 -3.17 4.26
CA TRP A 309 -14.82 -4.57 3.84
C TRP A 309 -15.08 -4.76 2.35
N MET A 310 -16.18 -4.20 1.84
CA MET A 310 -16.49 -4.26 0.40
C MET A 310 -15.38 -3.62 -0.44
N GLY A 311 -14.93 -2.44 -0.07
CA GLY A 311 -13.86 -1.73 -0.79
C GLY A 311 -12.52 -2.45 -0.73
N TRP A 312 -12.29 -3.24 0.33
CA TRP A 312 -11.02 -3.96 0.50
C TRP A 312 -10.79 -5.10 -0.49
N PHE A 313 -11.83 -5.56 -1.17
CA PHE A 313 -11.65 -6.45 -2.32
C PHE A 313 -10.91 -5.75 -3.45
N GLY A 314 -11.25 -4.50 -3.75
CA GLY A 314 -10.48 -3.67 -4.68
C GLY A 314 -9.09 -3.34 -4.16
N PHE A 315 -8.96 -3.07 -2.86
CA PHE A 315 -7.70 -2.75 -2.22
C PHE A 315 -6.70 -3.92 -2.34
N ASN A 316 -7.05 -5.11 -1.87
CA ASN A 316 -6.17 -6.27 -1.88
C ASN A 316 -6.13 -6.98 -3.24
N ALA A 317 -7.26 -7.38 -3.79
CA ALA A 317 -7.25 -8.14 -5.04
C ALA A 317 -6.94 -7.26 -6.26
N GLY A 318 -7.26 -5.95 -6.22
CA GLY A 318 -6.80 -4.98 -7.21
C GLY A 318 -5.28 -4.82 -7.22
N SER A 319 -4.60 -5.01 -6.08
CA SER A 319 -3.14 -4.93 -6.01
C SER A 319 -2.41 -6.06 -6.75
N ALA A 320 -3.13 -7.07 -7.25
CA ALA A 320 -2.59 -8.00 -8.23
C ALA A 320 -2.35 -7.36 -9.62
N LEU A 321 -2.93 -6.19 -9.88
CA LEU A 321 -2.89 -5.42 -11.15
C LEU A 321 -3.51 -6.14 -12.35
N GLU A 322 -3.88 -7.41 -12.23
CA GLU A 322 -4.42 -8.28 -13.25
C GLU A 322 -5.58 -9.12 -12.68
N ALA A 323 -6.55 -9.48 -13.52
CA ALA A 323 -7.68 -10.36 -13.15
C ALA A 323 -7.26 -11.84 -13.23
N THR A 324 -6.21 -12.22 -12.52
CA THR A 324 -5.58 -13.55 -12.55
C THR A 324 -5.88 -14.36 -11.28
N GLY A 325 -5.29 -15.56 -11.18
CA GLY A 325 -5.32 -16.37 -9.96
C GLY A 325 -4.75 -15.67 -8.73
N ALA A 326 -3.79 -14.73 -8.91
CA ALA A 326 -3.24 -13.91 -7.83
C ALA A 326 -4.31 -12.95 -7.25
N ALA A 327 -5.12 -12.34 -8.11
CA ALA A 327 -6.29 -11.58 -7.65
C ALA A 327 -7.31 -12.48 -6.93
N GLY A 328 -7.54 -13.69 -7.46
CA GLY A 328 -8.45 -14.67 -6.87
C GLY A 328 -8.07 -15.09 -5.45
N ILE A 329 -6.78 -15.42 -5.21
CA ILE A 329 -6.31 -15.78 -3.86
C ILE A 329 -6.34 -14.57 -2.91
N ALA A 330 -5.98 -13.38 -3.36
CA ALA A 330 -6.06 -12.16 -2.56
C ALA A 330 -7.51 -11.84 -2.17
N PHE A 331 -8.47 -12.03 -3.09
CA PHE A 331 -9.89 -11.88 -2.83
C PHE A 331 -10.38 -12.88 -1.77
N PHE A 332 -10.02 -14.16 -1.93
CA PHE A 332 -10.36 -15.22 -0.97
C PHE A 332 -9.78 -14.91 0.41
N ASN A 333 -8.49 -14.60 0.51
CA ASN A 333 -7.83 -14.33 1.77
C ASN A 333 -8.40 -13.09 2.47
N THR A 334 -8.79 -12.06 1.70
CA THR A 334 -9.45 -10.86 2.22
C THR A 334 -10.79 -11.21 2.86
N LEU A 335 -11.62 -12.05 2.22
CA LEU A 335 -12.90 -12.47 2.78
C LEU A 335 -12.71 -13.36 4.01
N PHE A 336 -11.96 -14.44 3.85
CA PHE A 336 -11.82 -15.50 4.85
C PHE A 336 -11.02 -15.03 6.08
N GLY A 337 -9.87 -14.39 5.85
CA GLY A 337 -9.03 -13.87 6.93
C GLY A 337 -9.75 -12.82 7.76
N THR A 338 -10.46 -11.90 7.12
CA THR A 338 -11.24 -10.88 7.81
C THR A 338 -12.33 -11.46 8.70
N ALA A 339 -13.09 -12.43 8.19
CA ALA A 339 -14.09 -13.13 8.99
C ALA A 339 -13.46 -13.85 10.20
N THR A 340 -12.29 -14.44 10.01
CA THR A 340 -11.51 -15.10 11.07
C THR A 340 -11.12 -14.13 12.18
N ALA A 341 -10.61 -12.95 11.83
CA ALA A 341 -10.22 -11.93 12.82
C ALA A 341 -11.43 -11.37 13.57
N GLY A 342 -12.54 -11.11 12.87
CA GLY A 342 -13.80 -10.68 13.49
C GLY A 342 -14.29 -11.69 14.54
N LEU A 343 -14.24 -12.98 14.25
CA LEU A 343 -14.57 -14.05 15.19
C LEU A 343 -13.56 -14.13 16.34
N ALA A 344 -12.25 -14.06 16.06
CA ALA A 344 -11.21 -14.15 17.07
C ALA A 344 -11.31 -12.97 18.06
N TRP A 345 -11.56 -11.76 17.57
CA TRP A 345 -11.84 -10.60 18.43
C TRP A 345 -13.08 -10.81 19.28
N THR A 346 -14.19 -11.23 18.66
CA THR A 346 -15.49 -11.45 19.34
C THR A 346 -15.36 -12.49 20.45
N LEU A 347 -14.68 -13.60 20.20
CA LEU A 347 -14.45 -14.65 21.20
C LEU A 347 -13.53 -14.15 22.32
N THR A 348 -12.46 -13.42 21.99
CA THR A 348 -11.56 -12.84 22.98
C THR A 348 -12.29 -11.82 23.86
N GLU A 349 -13.10 -10.94 23.27
CA GLU A 349 -13.90 -9.98 24.02
C GLU A 349 -14.91 -10.69 24.94
N TRP A 350 -15.55 -11.74 24.43
CA TRP A 350 -16.49 -12.54 25.22
C TRP A 350 -15.82 -13.18 26.43
N MET A 351 -14.67 -13.81 26.24
CA MET A 351 -13.91 -14.43 27.33
C MET A 351 -13.40 -13.40 28.36
N VAL A 352 -12.95 -12.22 27.90
CA VAL A 352 -12.33 -11.24 28.78
C VAL A 352 -13.35 -10.33 29.47
N LYS A 353 -14.42 -9.93 28.74
CA LYS A 353 -15.46 -8.97 29.24
C LYS A 353 -16.80 -9.61 29.60
N GLY A 354 -16.97 -10.93 29.36
CA GLY A 354 -18.20 -11.68 29.62
C GLY A 354 -19.29 -11.52 28.58
N LYS A 355 -19.17 -10.58 27.64
CA LYS A 355 -20.11 -10.36 26.52
C LYS A 355 -19.41 -9.68 25.34
N PRO A 356 -19.74 -10.07 24.10
CA PRO A 356 -19.24 -9.39 22.91
C PRO A 356 -20.03 -8.12 22.62
N SER A 357 -19.48 -7.26 21.75
CA SER A 357 -20.14 -6.02 21.35
C SER A 357 -20.10 -5.84 19.82
N LEU A 358 -21.08 -5.10 19.27
CA LEU A 358 -21.09 -4.75 17.84
C LEU A 358 -19.85 -3.91 17.46
N LEU A 359 -19.43 -3.00 18.33
CA LEU A 359 -18.21 -2.24 18.09
C LEU A 359 -16.98 -3.15 18.07
N GLY A 360 -16.92 -4.16 18.95
CA GLY A 360 -15.84 -5.12 19.02
C GLY A 360 -15.68 -5.91 17.72
N ILE A 361 -16.77 -6.50 17.22
CA ILE A 361 -16.69 -7.25 15.94
C ILE A 361 -16.34 -6.34 14.76
N CYS A 362 -16.85 -5.09 14.70
CA CYS A 362 -16.48 -4.12 13.68
C CYS A 362 -14.97 -3.83 13.70
N THR A 363 -14.40 -3.62 14.89
CA THR A 363 -12.95 -3.38 15.04
C THR A 363 -12.14 -4.62 14.69
N GLY A 364 -12.60 -5.81 15.08
CA GLY A 364 -11.97 -7.08 14.72
C GLY A 364 -11.97 -7.35 13.21
N ILE A 365 -13.04 -6.99 12.51
CA ILE A 365 -13.13 -7.03 11.05
C ILE A 365 -12.04 -6.14 10.45
N VAL A 366 -11.94 -4.88 10.88
CA VAL A 366 -10.92 -3.95 10.37
C VAL A 366 -9.52 -4.45 10.69
N ALA A 367 -9.26 -4.97 11.88
CA ALA A 367 -7.96 -5.57 12.23
C ALA A 367 -7.58 -6.73 11.30
N GLY A 368 -8.55 -7.56 10.90
CA GLY A 368 -8.33 -8.63 9.93
C GLY A 368 -8.02 -8.13 8.53
N LEU A 369 -8.74 -7.11 8.07
CA LEU A 369 -8.49 -6.45 6.78
C LEU A 369 -7.06 -5.86 6.74
N VAL A 370 -6.66 -5.18 7.79
CA VAL A 370 -5.31 -4.61 7.95
C VAL A 370 -4.25 -5.71 7.94
N ALA A 371 -4.42 -6.75 8.75
CA ALA A 371 -3.39 -7.77 8.93
C ALA A 371 -3.16 -8.66 7.70
N ILE A 372 -4.22 -8.93 6.91
CA ILE A 372 -4.08 -9.72 5.68
C ILE A 372 -3.47 -8.92 4.52
N THR A 373 -3.58 -7.60 4.54
CA THR A 373 -3.18 -6.72 3.45
C THR A 373 -1.77 -6.95 2.93
N PRO A 374 -0.70 -7.02 3.77
CA PRO A 374 0.66 -7.24 3.25
C PRO A 374 0.86 -8.61 2.64
N ALA A 375 0.03 -9.59 2.99
CA ALA A 375 0.21 -11.00 2.65
C ALA A 375 -0.90 -11.56 1.75
N ALA A 376 -1.89 -10.76 1.36
CA ALA A 376 -3.12 -11.23 0.73
C ALA A 376 -2.90 -12.09 -0.52
N GLY A 377 -1.92 -11.75 -1.35
CA GLY A 377 -1.55 -12.52 -2.55
C GLY A 377 -0.42 -13.54 -2.32
N TYR A 378 0.19 -13.58 -1.14
CA TYR A 378 1.38 -14.40 -0.89
C TYR A 378 1.11 -15.63 -0.01
N VAL A 379 0.05 -15.64 0.79
CA VAL A 379 -0.25 -16.75 1.70
C VAL A 379 -1.42 -17.58 1.19
N GLY A 380 -1.41 -18.88 1.53
CA GLY A 380 -2.57 -19.74 1.34
C GLY A 380 -3.61 -19.57 2.46
N PRO A 381 -4.77 -20.27 2.38
CA PRO A 381 -5.87 -20.17 3.35
C PRO A 381 -5.45 -20.40 4.80
N ILE A 382 -4.55 -21.35 5.05
CA ILE A 382 -4.02 -21.64 6.40
C ILE A 382 -3.22 -20.46 6.93
N GLY A 383 -2.37 -19.83 6.10
CA GLY A 383 -1.63 -18.62 6.46
C GLY A 383 -2.56 -17.45 6.77
N ALA A 384 -3.59 -17.24 5.95
CA ALA A 384 -4.60 -16.21 6.18
C ALA A 384 -5.36 -16.44 7.50
N PHE A 385 -5.74 -17.71 7.80
CA PHE A 385 -6.39 -18.06 9.05
C PHE A 385 -5.55 -17.65 10.28
N PHE A 386 -4.30 -18.10 10.36
CA PHE A 386 -3.46 -17.83 11.52
C PHE A 386 -3.07 -16.36 11.63
N THR A 387 -2.73 -15.70 10.52
CA THR A 387 -2.41 -14.27 10.50
C THR A 387 -3.56 -13.45 11.08
N CYS A 388 -4.77 -13.70 10.60
CA CYS A 388 -5.93 -12.91 11.00
C CYS A 388 -6.48 -13.31 12.37
N ALA A 389 -6.44 -14.59 12.76
CA ALA A 389 -6.81 -15.00 14.12
C ALA A 389 -5.92 -14.35 15.17
N ILE A 390 -4.59 -14.38 14.96
CA ILE A 390 -3.62 -13.74 15.84
C ILE A 390 -3.83 -12.22 15.87
N ALA A 391 -4.05 -11.59 14.73
CA ALA A 391 -4.31 -10.16 14.65
C ALA A 391 -5.56 -9.75 15.43
N GLY A 392 -6.67 -10.49 15.30
CA GLY A 392 -7.88 -10.22 16.07
C GLY A 392 -7.65 -10.23 17.59
N ILE A 393 -6.84 -11.17 18.08
CA ILE A 393 -6.47 -11.28 19.50
C ILE A 393 -5.51 -10.14 19.91
N VAL A 394 -4.43 -9.96 19.15
CA VAL A 394 -3.38 -8.97 19.47
C VAL A 394 -3.93 -7.56 19.45
N CYS A 395 -4.67 -7.18 18.42
CA CYS A 395 -5.27 -5.85 18.32
C CYS A 395 -6.30 -5.60 19.43
N PHE A 396 -7.08 -6.61 19.85
CA PHE A 396 -7.94 -6.49 21.02
C PHE A 396 -7.17 -6.07 22.27
N PHE A 397 -6.04 -6.71 22.56
CA PHE A 397 -5.21 -6.33 23.70
C PHE A 397 -4.47 -5.01 23.48
N ALA A 398 -4.08 -4.69 22.25
CA ALA A 398 -3.45 -3.41 21.93
C ALA A 398 -4.36 -2.23 22.27
N VAL A 399 -5.61 -2.26 21.84
CA VAL A 399 -6.56 -1.16 22.09
C VAL A 399 -7.10 -1.13 23.52
N THR A 400 -7.17 -2.28 24.22
CA THR A 400 -7.75 -2.34 25.57
C THR A 400 -6.71 -2.26 26.69
N LYS A 401 -5.57 -2.94 26.57
CA LYS A 401 -4.56 -3.05 27.63
C LYS A 401 -3.33 -2.18 27.37
N VAL A 402 -2.72 -2.29 26.17
CA VAL A 402 -1.49 -1.57 25.85
C VAL A 402 -1.74 -0.06 25.83
N LYS A 403 -2.81 0.39 25.17
CA LYS A 403 -3.24 1.80 25.18
C LYS A 403 -3.43 2.34 26.61
N SER A 404 -4.12 1.60 27.45
CA SER A 404 -4.36 1.99 28.85
C SER A 404 -3.07 2.00 29.66
N TRP A 405 -2.21 0.99 29.49
CA TRP A 405 -0.95 0.86 30.22
C TRP A 405 0.07 1.93 29.85
N LEU A 406 0.18 2.28 28.57
CA LEU A 406 1.06 3.35 28.09
C LEU A 406 0.45 4.74 28.29
N GLY A 407 -0.87 4.83 28.42
CA GLY A 407 -1.59 6.04 28.78
C GLY A 407 -1.66 7.10 27.69
N TYR A 408 -1.52 6.73 26.41
CA TYR A 408 -1.72 7.63 25.27
C TYR A 408 -3.20 7.70 24.87
N ASP A 409 -3.62 8.81 24.28
CA ASP A 409 -4.99 9.02 23.79
C ASP A 409 -5.04 8.94 22.26
N ASP A 410 -4.96 7.73 21.73
CA ASP A 410 -5.31 7.42 20.35
C ASP A 410 -6.83 7.37 20.25
N SER A 411 -7.44 8.38 19.62
CA SER A 411 -8.89 8.63 19.76
C SER A 411 -9.76 7.50 19.26
N LEU A 412 -9.39 6.90 18.12
CA LEU A 412 -10.15 5.86 17.42
C LEU A 412 -9.36 4.55 17.27
N ASP A 413 -8.37 4.35 18.13
CA ASP A 413 -7.56 3.13 18.21
C ASP A 413 -6.77 2.79 16.94
N THR A 414 -6.43 3.82 16.15
CA THR A 414 -5.75 3.66 14.85
C THR A 414 -4.43 2.93 15.01
N PHE A 415 -3.56 3.35 15.93
CA PHE A 415 -2.28 2.66 16.17
C PHE A 415 -2.46 1.23 16.70
N GLY A 416 -3.49 1.01 17.52
CA GLY A 416 -3.73 -0.32 18.09
C GLY A 416 -4.25 -1.35 17.09
N VAL A 417 -4.72 -0.90 15.91
CA VAL A 417 -5.31 -1.72 14.85
C VAL A 417 -4.39 -1.80 13.62
N HIS A 418 -3.63 -0.75 13.33
CA HIS A 418 -2.73 -0.62 12.17
C HIS A 418 -1.26 -0.74 12.58
#